data_6fefd0890023fa08d06ac753a2539192
#
_entry.id   6fefd0890023fa08d06ac753a2539192
#
_cell.length_a   1.000
_cell.length_b   1.000
_cell.length_c   1.000
_cell.angle_alpha   90.00
_cell.angle_beta   90.00
_cell.angle_gamma   90.00
#
_symmetry.space_group_name_H-M   'P 1'
#
loop_
_entity.id
_entity.type
_entity.pdbx_description
1 polymer ?
#
loop_
_entity_poly.entity_id
_entity_poly.type
_entity_poly.pdbx_seq_one_letter_code
_entity_poly.pdbx_strand_id
1 'polypeptide(L)'
;MEKIIIEATANTPKVILDPDRMMYEISGESRPKDASKFYFPILQWLDELGEMILNQKDDTALFEFNFKFEYFNSLSAKYILDICKKLSRHSSGGKKISVKWHYEEDDDDMHEVGQEMSRISKLIFEFVVI
;
A
#
# COMPACT_ATOMS: atom_id res chain seq x y z
N MET A 1 13.01 7.50 -9.94
CA MET A 1 12.91 6.63 -8.75
C MET A 1 13.21 5.20 -9.15
N GLU A 2 13.99 4.52 -8.34
CA GLU A 2 14.24 3.11 -8.56
C GLU A 2 13.01 2.29 -8.16
N LYS A 3 12.74 1.24 -8.92
CA LYS A 3 11.65 0.32 -8.58
C LYS A 3 12.07 -0.62 -7.46
N ILE A 4 11.08 -1.07 -6.69
CA ILE A 4 11.23 -2.16 -5.72
C ILE A 4 10.42 -3.34 -6.20
N ILE A 5 11.07 -4.49 -6.39
CA ILE A 5 10.38 -5.75 -6.70
C ILE A 5 10.89 -6.81 -5.74
N ILE A 6 9.99 -7.31 -4.90
CA ILE A 6 10.28 -8.37 -3.93
C ILE A 6 9.33 -9.52 -4.20
N GLU A 7 9.89 -10.71 -4.41
CA GLU A 7 9.08 -11.90 -4.60
C GLU A 7 8.49 -12.38 -3.27
N ALA A 8 7.28 -12.92 -3.32
CA ALA A 8 6.62 -13.47 -2.14
C ALA A 8 7.37 -14.69 -1.59
N THR A 9 7.41 -14.81 -0.27
CA THR A 9 7.85 -16.02 0.42
C THR A 9 6.69 -16.57 1.24
N ALA A 10 6.93 -17.63 1.99
CA ALA A 10 5.90 -18.18 2.90
C ALA A 10 5.50 -17.18 3.99
N ASN A 11 6.39 -16.24 4.35
CA ASN A 11 6.19 -15.31 5.48
C ASN A 11 6.17 -13.85 5.08
N THR A 12 6.55 -13.51 3.85
CA THR A 12 6.64 -12.11 3.39
C THR A 12 5.86 -11.91 2.11
N PRO A 13 5.22 -10.75 1.94
CA PRO A 13 4.41 -10.49 0.77
C PRO A 13 5.25 -10.18 -0.47
N LYS A 14 4.63 -10.31 -1.63
CA LYS A 14 5.15 -9.78 -2.87
C LYS A 14 4.99 -8.26 -2.85
N VAL A 15 6.01 -7.55 -3.31
CA VAL A 15 5.97 -6.09 -3.42
C VAL A 15 6.36 -5.70 -4.83
N ILE A 16 5.53 -4.90 -5.48
CA ILE A 16 5.84 -4.27 -6.76
C ILE A 16 5.61 -2.78 -6.60
N LEU A 17 6.68 -2.01 -6.68
CA LEU A 17 6.63 -0.55 -6.70
C LEU A 17 7.42 -0.10 -7.92
N ASP A 18 6.74 0.01 -9.07
CA ASP A 18 7.36 0.23 -10.37
C ASP A 18 6.75 1.44 -11.07
N PRO A 19 7.41 2.61 -10.99
CA PRO A 19 6.90 3.83 -11.63
C PRO A 19 6.85 3.76 -13.16
N ASP A 20 7.75 3.01 -13.78
CA ASP A 20 7.80 2.90 -15.24
C ASP A 20 6.58 2.17 -15.80
N ARG A 21 6.13 1.12 -15.08
CA ARG A 21 4.92 0.39 -15.45
C ARG A 21 3.67 0.89 -14.74
N MET A 22 3.81 1.86 -13.84
CA MET A 22 2.74 2.38 -12.99
C MET A 22 2.01 1.25 -12.23
N MET A 23 2.79 0.31 -11.71
CA MET A 23 2.29 -0.82 -10.93
C MET A 23 2.73 -0.69 -9.48
N TYR A 24 1.75 -0.66 -8.58
CA TYR A 24 1.99 -0.51 -7.14
C TYR A 24 1.11 -1.54 -6.43
N GLU A 25 1.75 -2.58 -5.87
CA GLU A 25 1.02 -3.70 -5.28
C GLU A 25 1.81 -4.32 -4.13
N ILE A 26 1.09 -4.69 -3.07
CA ILE A 26 1.58 -5.55 -2.01
C ILE A 26 0.58 -6.68 -1.84
N SER A 27 1.03 -7.93 -1.99
CA SER A 27 0.11 -9.07 -2.02
C SER A 27 0.68 -10.30 -1.31
N GLY A 28 -0.22 -11.13 -0.78
CA GLY A 28 0.12 -12.40 -0.14
C GLY A 28 0.08 -12.34 1.38
N GLU A 29 0.92 -13.13 2.04
CA GLU A 29 0.99 -13.18 3.51
C GLU A 29 2.07 -12.26 4.05
N SER A 30 1.77 -11.55 5.12
CA SER A 30 2.73 -10.67 5.79
C SER A 30 2.87 -11.02 7.26
N ARG A 31 3.91 -11.78 7.57
CA ARG A 31 4.35 -12.11 8.94
C ARG A 31 5.87 -12.28 8.97
N PRO A 32 6.61 -11.22 8.56
CA PRO A 32 8.07 -11.28 8.54
C PRO A 32 8.62 -11.40 9.97
N LYS A 33 9.78 -12.04 10.11
CA LYS A 33 10.45 -12.16 11.41
C LYS A 33 10.85 -10.79 11.95
N ASP A 34 11.25 -9.89 11.07
CA ASP A 34 11.57 -8.51 11.40
C ASP A 34 10.74 -7.58 10.51
N ALA A 35 9.58 -7.18 11.01
CA ALA A 35 8.64 -6.36 10.27
C ALA A 35 9.23 -4.99 9.93
N SER A 36 9.97 -4.38 10.84
CA SER A 36 10.56 -3.06 10.60
C SER A 36 11.58 -3.10 9.46
N LYS A 37 12.41 -4.13 9.43
CA LYS A 37 13.42 -4.32 8.38
C LYS A 37 12.77 -4.54 7.02
N PHE A 38 11.65 -5.29 6.99
CA PHE A 38 10.93 -5.55 5.76
C PHE A 38 10.26 -4.29 5.21
N TYR A 39 9.56 -3.55 6.06
CA TYR A 39 8.73 -2.41 5.64
C TYR A 39 9.48 -1.09 5.52
N PHE A 40 10.63 -0.95 6.18
CA PHE A 40 11.38 0.30 6.16
C PHE A 40 11.71 0.80 4.74
N PRO A 41 12.24 -0.05 3.82
CA PRO A 41 12.51 0.40 2.45
C PRO A 41 11.26 0.83 1.70
N ILE A 42 10.11 0.19 1.98
CA ILE A 42 8.84 0.54 1.35
C ILE A 42 8.39 1.93 1.81
N LEU A 43 8.46 2.19 3.11
CA LEU A 43 8.10 3.49 3.67
C LEU A 43 9.01 4.61 3.15
N GLN A 44 10.31 4.33 3.06
CA GLN A 44 11.28 5.27 2.51
C GLN A 44 10.99 5.57 1.05
N TRP A 45 10.65 4.54 0.27
CA TRP A 45 10.27 4.71 -1.13
C TRP A 45 9.03 5.60 -1.28
N LEU A 46 8.06 5.44 -0.38
CA LEU A 46 6.84 6.26 -0.38
C LEU A 46 7.13 7.73 -0.05
N ASP A 47 8.09 7.99 0.83
CA ASP A 47 8.53 9.36 1.10
C ASP A 47 9.16 10.00 -0.14
N GLU A 48 10.00 9.26 -0.87
CA GLU A 48 10.59 9.71 -2.12
C GLU A 48 9.52 9.94 -3.18
N LEU A 49 8.51 9.07 -3.25
CA LEU A 49 7.38 9.23 -4.16
C LEU A 49 6.65 10.54 -3.88
N GLY A 50 6.43 10.86 -2.62
CA GLY A 50 5.77 12.11 -2.21
C GLY A 50 6.52 13.34 -2.72
N GLU A 51 7.85 13.34 -2.60
CA GLU A 51 8.68 14.44 -3.11
C GLU A 51 8.60 14.54 -4.64
N MET A 52 8.65 13.41 -5.33
CA MET A 52 8.53 13.37 -6.79
C MET A 52 7.18 13.90 -7.24
N ILE A 53 6.10 13.50 -6.59
CA ILE A 53 4.74 13.94 -6.91
C ILE A 53 4.60 15.45 -6.71
N LEU A 54 5.12 15.99 -5.61
CA LEU A 54 5.05 17.42 -5.31
C LEU A 54 5.74 18.28 -6.38
N ASN A 55 6.76 17.75 -7.03
CA ASN A 55 7.52 18.44 -8.04
C ASN A 55 6.98 18.23 -9.47
N GLN A 56 6.00 17.35 -9.64
CA GLN A 56 5.37 17.15 -10.94
C GLN A 56 4.38 18.27 -11.27
N LYS A 57 4.44 18.72 -12.51
CA LYS A 57 3.51 19.73 -13.04
C LYS A 57 2.21 19.12 -13.57
N ASP A 58 2.21 17.82 -13.83
CA ASP A 58 1.03 17.11 -14.34
C ASP A 58 0.17 16.62 -13.16
N ASP A 59 -0.95 17.32 -12.94
CA ASP A 59 -1.91 16.98 -11.89
C ASP A 59 -2.90 15.88 -12.30
N THR A 60 -2.78 15.35 -13.52
CA THR A 60 -3.69 14.32 -14.01
C THR A 60 -3.21 12.89 -13.76
N ALA A 61 -1.96 12.71 -13.35
CA ALA A 61 -1.41 11.39 -13.08
C ALA A 61 -2.11 10.73 -11.89
N LEU A 62 -2.62 9.51 -12.10
CA LEU A 62 -3.27 8.71 -11.09
C LEU A 62 -2.30 7.66 -10.55
N PHE A 63 -2.13 7.63 -9.23
CA PHE A 63 -1.36 6.59 -8.55
C PHE A 63 -2.33 5.63 -7.87
N GLU A 64 -2.40 4.41 -8.40
CA GLU A 64 -3.30 3.39 -7.87
C GLU A 64 -2.49 2.33 -7.12
N PHE A 65 -2.74 2.22 -5.82
CA PHE A 65 -2.10 1.23 -4.96
C PHE A 65 -3.06 0.08 -4.71
N ASN A 66 -2.57 -1.14 -4.90
CA ASN A 66 -3.33 -2.36 -4.74
C ASN A 66 -2.81 -3.15 -3.55
N PHE A 67 -3.67 -3.38 -2.58
CA PHE A 67 -3.39 -4.26 -1.44
C PHE A 67 -4.20 -5.54 -1.63
N LYS A 68 -3.49 -6.68 -1.72
CA LYS A 68 -4.10 -7.99 -1.95
C LYS A 68 -3.59 -8.99 -0.91
N PHE A 69 -3.78 -8.68 0.36
CA PHE A 69 -3.31 -9.54 1.44
C PHE A 69 -4.21 -10.75 1.62
N GLU A 70 -3.59 -11.92 1.73
CA GLU A 70 -4.27 -13.13 2.19
C GLU A 70 -4.34 -13.14 3.72
N TYR A 71 -3.29 -12.63 4.38
CA TYR A 71 -3.18 -12.53 5.82
C TYR A 71 -2.07 -11.55 6.20
N PHE A 72 -2.22 -10.87 7.32
CA PHE A 72 -1.11 -10.15 7.95
C PHE A 72 -1.27 -10.17 9.47
N ASN A 73 -0.14 -10.21 10.18
CA ASN A 73 -0.15 -10.18 11.64
C ASN A 73 -0.25 -8.74 12.16
N SER A 74 -0.35 -8.58 13.49
CA SER A 74 -0.56 -7.28 14.12
C SER A 74 0.61 -6.31 13.91
N LEU A 75 1.86 -6.81 13.86
CA LEU A 75 3.02 -5.96 13.57
C LEU A 75 3.00 -5.46 12.14
N SER A 76 2.65 -6.33 11.19
CA SER A 76 2.48 -5.93 9.79
C SER A 76 1.36 -4.90 9.64
N ALA A 77 0.25 -5.07 10.36
CA ALA A 77 -0.88 -4.14 10.33
C ALA A 77 -0.45 -2.71 10.64
N LYS A 78 0.44 -2.53 11.61
CA LYS A 78 0.98 -1.22 11.97
C LYS A 78 1.69 -0.55 10.78
N TYR A 79 2.54 -1.31 10.08
CA TYR A 79 3.29 -0.78 8.94
C TYR A 79 2.39 -0.54 7.72
N ILE A 80 1.40 -1.41 7.51
CA ILE A 80 0.42 -1.23 6.45
C ILE A 80 -0.37 0.06 6.69
N LEU A 81 -0.77 0.32 7.93
CA LEU A 81 -1.45 1.56 8.28
C LEU A 81 -0.54 2.78 8.06
N ASP A 82 0.75 2.68 8.39
CA ASP A 82 1.72 3.74 8.13
C ASP A 82 1.83 4.04 6.63
N ILE A 83 1.81 3.02 5.79
CA ILE A 83 1.77 3.17 4.33
C ILE A 83 0.52 3.97 3.93
N CYS A 84 -0.64 3.57 4.42
CA CYS A 84 -1.91 4.24 4.11
C CYS A 84 -1.89 5.71 4.56
N LYS A 85 -1.32 6.00 5.72
CA LYS A 85 -1.19 7.37 6.21
C LYS A 85 -0.29 8.22 5.33
N LYS A 86 0.82 7.65 4.81
CA LYS A 86 1.69 8.37 3.88
C LYS A 86 0.97 8.67 2.56
N LEU A 87 0.25 7.68 2.02
CA LEU A 87 -0.55 7.87 0.82
C LEU A 87 -1.62 8.96 1.02
N SER A 88 -2.26 8.98 2.19
CA SER A 88 -3.25 9.99 2.53
C SER A 88 -2.64 11.40 2.53
N ARG A 89 -1.45 11.55 3.08
CA ARG A 89 -0.73 12.85 3.08
C ARG A 89 -0.43 13.32 1.66
N HIS A 90 0.00 12.42 0.78
CA HIS A 90 0.28 12.75 -0.61
C HIS A 90 -1.00 13.15 -1.34
N SER A 91 -2.10 12.44 -1.06
CA SER A 91 -3.41 12.74 -1.63
C SER A 91 -3.91 14.12 -1.19
N SER A 92 -3.71 14.50 0.07
CA SER A 92 -4.16 15.80 0.59
C SER A 92 -3.42 16.99 -0.05
N GLY A 93 -2.28 16.75 -0.69
CA GLY A 93 -1.57 17.75 -1.49
C GLY A 93 -2.17 17.99 -2.87
N GLY A 94 -3.36 17.46 -3.17
CA GLY A 94 -4.05 17.66 -4.43
C GLY A 94 -3.72 16.63 -5.50
N LYS A 95 -2.97 15.59 -5.18
CA LYS A 95 -2.61 14.54 -6.13
C LYS A 95 -3.63 13.42 -6.10
N LYS A 96 -3.86 12.77 -7.24
CA LYS A 96 -4.82 11.68 -7.38
C LYS A 96 -4.18 10.37 -6.96
N ILE A 97 -4.48 9.95 -5.75
CA ILE A 97 -4.07 8.65 -5.22
C ILE A 97 -5.32 7.83 -4.96
N SER A 98 -5.35 6.63 -5.50
CA SER A 98 -6.43 5.67 -5.33
C SER A 98 -5.87 4.43 -4.65
N VAL A 99 -6.64 3.85 -3.74
CA VAL A 99 -6.29 2.59 -3.09
C VAL A 99 -7.37 1.57 -3.36
N LYS A 100 -6.98 0.42 -3.86
CA LYS A 100 -7.86 -0.74 -4.01
C LYS A 100 -7.48 -1.78 -2.96
N TRP A 101 -8.44 -2.14 -2.14
CA TRP A 101 -8.29 -3.18 -1.11
C TRP A 101 -9.02 -4.41 -1.58
N HIS A 102 -8.26 -5.44 -1.94
CA HIS A 102 -8.80 -6.69 -2.46
C HIS A 102 -8.99 -7.68 -1.31
N TYR A 103 -10.08 -8.42 -1.34
CA TYR A 103 -10.38 -9.42 -0.33
C TYR A 103 -11.22 -10.56 -0.92
N GLU A 104 -11.11 -11.76 -0.34
CA GLU A 104 -11.96 -12.89 -0.70
C GLU A 104 -13.38 -12.63 -0.22
N GLU A 105 -14.37 -13.07 -0.97
CA GLU A 105 -15.79 -12.83 -0.67
C GLU A 105 -16.20 -13.32 0.73
N ASP A 106 -15.62 -14.45 1.18
CA ASP A 106 -15.91 -15.04 2.49
C ASP A 106 -14.96 -14.60 3.60
N ASP A 107 -14.03 -13.71 3.31
CA ASP A 107 -13.08 -13.19 4.30
C ASP A 107 -13.57 -11.87 4.88
N ASP A 108 -14.53 -11.98 5.80
CA ASP A 108 -15.11 -10.81 6.47
C ASP A 108 -14.07 -10.03 7.29
N ASP A 109 -13.11 -10.72 7.90
CA ASP A 109 -12.07 -10.09 8.70
C ASP A 109 -11.17 -9.17 7.84
N MET A 110 -10.78 -9.64 6.66
CA MET A 110 -9.97 -8.84 5.75
C MET A 110 -10.75 -7.62 5.24
N HIS A 111 -12.04 -7.78 4.97
CA HIS A 111 -12.90 -6.68 4.58
C HIS A 111 -13.01 -5.63 5.70
N GLU A 112 -13.27 -6.06 6.92
CA GLU A 112 -13.40 -5.18 8.09
C GLU A 112 -12.12 -4.43 8.39
N VAL A 113 -10.97 -5.11 8.35
CA VAL A 113 -9.69 -4.44 8.63
C VAL A 113 -9.36 -3.41 7.55
N GLY A 114 -9.71 -3.68 6.30
CA GLY A 114 -9.57 -2.70 5.22
C GLY A 114 -10.42 -1.46 5.44
N GLN A 115 -11.67 -1.65 5.87
CA GLN A 115 -12.55 -0.53 6.22
C GLN A 115 -11.96 0.30 7.36
N GLU A 116 -11.40 -0.36 8.37
CA GLU A 116 -10.77 0.32 9.49
C GLU A 116 -9.51 1.10 9.06
N MET A 117 -8.68 0.51 8.20
CA MET A 117 -7.50 1.17 7.64
C MET A 117 -7.90 2.42 6.85
N SER A 118 -8.96 2.34 6.06
CA SER A 118 -9.50 3.46 5.30
C SER A 118 -9.96 4.58 6.23
N ARG A 119 -10.70 4.22 7.28
CA ARG A 119 -11.22 5.18 8.26
C ARG A 119 -10.11 5.90 9.00
N ILE A 120 -9.14 5.17 9.54
CA ILE A 120 -8.06 5.74 10.35
C ILE A 120 -7.14 6.61 9.50
N SER A 121 -6.80 6.17 8.29
CA SER A 121 -5.91 6.93 7.41
C SER A 121 -6.60 8.12 6.73
N LYS A 122 -7.93 8.16 6.77
CA LYS A 122 -8.75 9.17 6.08
C LYS A 122 -8.56 9.12 4.56
N LEU A 123 -8.28 7.95 4.03
CA LEU A 123 -8.12 7.70 2.62
C LEU A 123 -9.24 6.75 2.17
N ILE A 124 -10.03 7.17 1.21
CA ILE A 124 -11.16 6.36 0.73
C ILE A 124 -10.64 5.21 -0.12
N PHE A 125 -10.91 3.99 0.31
CA PHE A 125 -10.55 2.79 -0.43
C PHE A 125 -11.69 2.36 -1.35
N GLU A 126 -11.33 1.78 -2.49
CA GLU A 126 -12.22 0.97 -3.29
C GLU A 126 -12.03 -0.49 -2.87
N PHE A 127 -13.11 -1.16 -2.47
CA PHE A 127 -13.06 -2.55 -2.03
C PHE A 127 -13.39 -3.47 -3.20
N VAL A 128 -12.52 -4.42 -3.46
CA VAL A 128 -12.62 -5.30 -4.63
C VAL A 128 -12.65 -6.75 -4.16
N VAL A 129 -13.73 -7.46 -4.49
CA VAL A 129 -13.85 -8.90 -4.23
C VAL A 129 -13.02 -9.66 -5.27
N ILE A 130 -12.20 -10.58 -4.78
CA ILE A 130 -11.37 -11.41 -5.66
C ILE A 130 -12.09 -12.72 -6.00
#